data_18a01b24716bd2c1a8d3c216c1790d92
#
_entry.id   18a01b24716bd2c1a8d3c216c1790d92
#
_cell.length_a   1.000
_cell.length_b   1.000
_cell.length_c   1.000
_cell.angle_alpha   90.00
_cell.angle_beta   90.00
_cell.angle_gamma   90.00
#
_symmetry.space_group_name_H-M   'P 1'
#
loop_
_entity.id
_entity.type
_entity.pdbx_description
1 polymer ?
#
loop_
_entity_poly.entity_id
_entity_poly.type
_entity_poly.pdbx_seq_one_letter_code
_entity_poly.pdbx_strand_id
1 'polypeptide(L)'
;MTHPSTVRRPIQVEHVAIEATKSFEAVKAALEALVPPLDPAISEALRRGDIVRANEALYRGPELAIFSARDHGGLLRTAGLVRKTVQYEIGNPLTATEMTRHQLPTALYAPLRVLLYENEAGRAVFEYDRPSSLFGQFGDERVTAVGRELDAKLESVLVKAAG
;
A
#
# COMPACT_ATOMS: atom_id res chain seq x y z
N MET A 1 28.18 19.00 22.93
CA MET A 1 27.18 18.91 21.82
C MET A 1 27.23 17.51 21.26
N THR A 2 26.11 16.77 21.28
CA THR A 2 26.03 15.44 20.67
C THR A 2 25.82 15.62 19.16
N HIS A 3 26.73 15.07 18.36
CA HIS A 3 26.59 15.09 16.91
C HIS A 3 25.53 14.06 16.47
N PRO A 4 24.77 14.34 15.38
CA PRO A 4 23.88 13.34 14.79
C PRO A 4 24.64 12.08 14.42
N SER A 5 24.07 10.91 14.69
CA SER A 5 24.65 9.63 14.29
C SER A 5 23.85 9.02 13.15
N THR A 6 24.53 8.37 12.21
CA THR A 6 23.90 7.66 11.09
C THR A 6 24.20 6.17 11.21
N VAL A 7 23.13 5.36 11.24
CA VAL A 7 23.22 3.90 11.20
C VAL A 7 22.66 3.41 9.86
N ARG A 8 23.39 2.52 9.18
CA ARG A 8 22.97 1.90 7.91
C ARG A 8 22.84 0.40 8.11
N ARG A 9 21.71 -0.13 7.66
CA ARG A 9 21.43 -1.56 7.69
C ARG A 9 20.83 -1.98 6.36
N PRO A 10 21.44 -2.92 5.61
CA PRO A 10 20.78 -3.52 4.45
C PRO A 10 19.62 -4.39 4.92
N ILE A 11 18.55 -4.40 4.12
CA ILE A 11 17.41 -5.30 4.32
C ILE A 11 17.17 -6.08 3.04
N GLN A 12 16.66 -7.30 3.16
CA GLN A 12 16.23 -8.11 2.03
C GLN A 12 14.72 -8.01 1.89
N VAL A 13 14.26 -7.70 0.68
CA VAL A 13 12.84 -7.53 0.35
C VAL A 13 12.49 -8.50 -0.78
N GLU A 14 11.34 -9.15 -0.67
CA GLU A 14 10.77 -9.96 -1.72
C GLU A 14 9.90 -9.08 -2.63
N HIS A 15 10.33 -8.90 -3.86
CA HIS A 15 9.59 -8.16 -4.88
C HIS A 15 8.67 -9.09 -5.65
N VAL A 16 7.41 -8.69 -5.83
CA VAL A 16 6.35 -9.49 -6.48
C VAL A 16 5.83 -8.74 -7.70
N ALA A 17 5.70 -9.44 -8.82
CA ALA A 17 5.05 -8.97 -10.03
C ALA A 17 3.87 -9.89 -10.39
N ILE A 18 2.70 -9.31 -10.71
CA ILE A 18 1.51 -10.03 -11.17
C ILE A 18 1.13 -9.49 -12.53
N GLU A 19 1.33 -10.30 -13.58
CA GLU A 19 0.89 -9.95 -14.93
C GLU A 19 -0.59 -10.29 -15.08
N ALA A 20 -1.38 -9.31 -15.54
CA ALA A 20 -2.82 -9.45 -15.67
C ALA A 20 -3.22 -10.07 -17.04
N THR A 21 -4.40 -10.68 -17.05
CA THR A 21 -5.03 -11.15 -18.26
C THR A 21 -5.91 -10.10 -18.94
N LYS A 22 -6.22 -9.01 -18.22
CA LYS A 22 -7.07 -7.88 -18.65
C LYS A 22 -6.25 -6.67 -19.07
N SER A 23 -6.87 -5.72 -19.76
CA SER A 23 -6.25 -4.43 -20.10
C SER A 23 -5.95 -3.59 -18.86
N PHE A 24 -5.04 -2.62 -18.98
CA PHE A 24 -4.71 -1.67 -17.91
C PHE A 24 -5.96 -0.99 -17.34
N GLU A 25 -6.85 -0.51 -18.18
CA GLU A 25 -8.07 0.18 -17.78
C GLU A 25 -9.02 -0.74 -17.01
N ALA A 26 -9.16 -1.98 -17.47
CA ALA A 26 -10.02 -2.97 -16.81
C ALA A 26 -9.45 -3.38 -15.45
N VAL A 27 -8.13 -3.58 -15.34
CA VAL A 27 -7.46 -3.89 -14.08
C VAL A 27 -7.57 -2.72 -13.09
N LYS A 28 -7.33 -1.50 -13.57
CA LYS A 28 -7.47 -0.28 -12.78
C LYS A 28 -8.88 -0.15 -12.20
N ALA A 29 -9.89 -0.28 -13.05
CA ALA A 29 -11.30 -0.20 -12.63
C ALA A 29 -11.67 -1.33 -11.65
N ALA A 30 -11.17 -2.55 -11.87
CA ALA A 30 -11.42 -3.69 -10.99
C ALA A 30 -10.77 -3.48 -9.60
N LEU A 31 -9.52 -2.99 -9.54
CA LEU A 31 -8.86 -2.67 -8.28
C LEU A 31 -9.63 -1.60 -7.51
N GLU A 32 -9.99 -0.49 -8.15
CA GLU A 32 -10.69 0.63 -7.52
C GLU A 32 -12.13 0.27 -7.08
N ALA A 33 -12.75 -0.74 -7.70
CA ALA A 33 -14.03 -1.31 -7.25
C ALA A 33 -13.87 -2.24 -6.05
N LEU A 34 -12.76 -3.00 -5.96
CA LEU A 34 -12.47 -3.94 -4.87
C LEU A 34 -11.93 -3.25 -3.61
N VAL A 35 -11.17 -2.18 -3.82
CA VAL A 35 -10.50 -1.43 -2.74
C VAL A 35 -10.98 0.02 -2.80
N PRO A 36 -11.95 0.40 -1.97
CA PRO A 36 -12.50 1.75 -1.99
C PRO A 36 -11.48 2.76 -1.40
N PRO A 37 -11.65 4.05 -1.69
CA PRO A 37 -10.85 5.09 -1.05
C PRO A 37 -11.09 5.11 0.46
N LEU A 38 -10.05 5.50 1.21
CA LEU A 38 -10.15 5.71 2.65
C LEU A 38 -11.18 6.82 2.93
N ASP A 39 -12.07 6.58 3.91
CA ASP A 39 -13.05 7.55 4.32
C ASP A 39 -12.36 8.83 4.85
N PRO A 40 -12.56 9.99 4.23
CA PRO A 40 -11.96 11.25 4.67
C PRO A 40 -12.42 11.67 6.07
N ALA A 41 -13.56 11.18 6.55
CA ALA A 41 -14.05 11.45 7.90
C ALA A 41 -13.10 10.97 8.99
N ILE A 42 -12.29 9.92 8.72
CA ILE A 42 -11.27 9.40 9.64
C ILE A 42 -10.20 10.47 9.88
N SER A 43 -9.60 11.00 8.82
CA SER A 43 -8.56 12.03 8.91
C SER A 43 -9.09 13.32 9.54
N GLU A 44 -10.33 13.67 9.24
CA GLU A 44 -11.00 14.85 9.82
C GLU A 44 -11.20 14.68 11.34
N ALA A 45 -11.71 13.53 11.76
CA ALA A 45 -11.91 13.23 13.17
C ALA A 45 -10.57 13.22 13.95
N LEU A 46 -9.52 12.60 13.41
CA LEU A 46 -8.19 12.58 14.01
C LEU A 46 -7.60 14.00 14.14
N ARG A 47 -7.73 14.84 13.12
CA ARG A 47 -7.26 16.23 13.14
C ARG A 47 -7.95 17.08 14.21
N ARG A 48 -9.21 16.76 14.52
CA ARG A 48 -9.99 17.41 15.59
C ARG A 48 -9.76 16.80 16.97
N GLY A 49 -9.02 15.70 17.08
CA GLY A 49 -8.85 14.95 18.32
C GLY A 49 -10.09 14.14 18.74
N ASP A 50 -11.05 13.96 17.84
CA ASP A 50 -12.25 13.15 18.08
C ASP A 50 -11.95 11.67 17.84
N ILE A 51 -11.31 11.06 18.83
CA ILE A 51 -10.85 9.65 18.76
C ILE A 51 -12.03 8.68 18.70
N VAL A 52 -13.15 9.00 19.35
CA VAL A 52 -14.34 8.13 19.33
C VAL A 52 -14.89 8.01 17.92
N ARG A 53 -15.10 9.15 17.25
CA ARG A 53 -15.60 9.19 15.89
C ARG A 53 -14.62 8.56 14.90
N ALA A 54 -13.31 8.80 15.07
CA ALA A 54 -12.29 8.17 14.26
C ALA A 54 -12.35 6.64 14.37
N ASN A 55 -12.41 6.09 15.57
CA ASN A 55 -12.53 4.65 15.80
C ASN A 55 -13.81 4.08 15.18
N GLU A 56 -14.96 4.73 15.36
CA GLU A 56 -16.22 4.28 14.76
C GLU A 56 -16.11 4.17 13.23
N ALA A 57 -15.51 5.15 12.57
CA ALA A 57 -15.30 5.14 11.13
C ALA A 57 -14.31 4.05 10.70
N LEU A 58 -13.22 3.86 11.45
CA LEU A 58 -12.22 2.82 11.20
C LEU A 58 -12.80 1.42 11.29
N TYR A 59 -13.57 1.11 12.35
CA TYR A 59 -14.16 -0.22 12.54
C TYR A 59 -15.28 -0.56 11.54
N ARG A 60 -15.93 0.44 10.93
CA ARG A 60 -16.90 0.26 9.85
C ARG A 60 -16.25 0.20 8.47
N GLY A 61 -14.98 0.54 8.37
CA GLY A 61 -14.25 0.61 7.11
C GLY A 61 -13.95 -0.76 6.50
N PRO A 62 -13.49 -0.77 5.24
CA PRO A 62 -13.09 -1.97 4.54
C PRO A 62 -11.79 -2.56 5.11
N GLU A 63 -11.53 -3.85 4.83
CA GLU A 63 -10.26 -4.49 5.19
C GLU A 63 -9.04 -3.81 4.58
N LEU A 64 -9.16 -3.32 3.35
CA LEU A 64 -8.14 -2.52 2.66
C LEU A 64 -8.82 -1.30 2.04
N ALA A 65 -8.14 -0.16 2.10
CA ALA A 65 -8.55 1.09 1.47
C ALA A 65 -7.41 1.72 0.68
N ILE A 66 -7.73 2.47 -0.35
CA ILE A 66 -6.78 3.31 -1.08
C ILE A 66 -6.64 4.65 -0.35
N PHE A 67 -5.44 4.93 0.14
CA PHE A 67 -5.09 6.20 0.78
C PHE A 67 -4.78 7.28 -0.26
N SER A 68 -4.09 6.89 -1.33
CA SER A 68 -3.78 7.79 -2.45
C SER A 68 -3.55 6.99 -3.74
N ALA A 69 -3.73 7.67 -4.87
CA ALA A 69 -3.36 7.19 -6.19
C ALA A 69 -2.59 8.31 -6.91
N ARG A 70 -1.37 8.00 -7.38
CA ARG A 70 -0.51 8.97 -8.09
C ARG A 70 -0.34 8.56 -9.53
N ASP A 71 -0.78 9.42 -10.46
CA ASP A 71 -0.63 9.23 -11.90
C ASP A 71 0.79 9.61 -12.35
N HIS A 72 1.71 8.62 -12.31
CA HIS A 72 3.06 8.79 -12.86
C HIS A 72 3.05 8.85 -14.39
N GLY A 73 2.06 8.23 -15.05
CA GLY A 73 1.88 8.32 -16.50
C GLY A 73 1.61 9.74 -16.96
N GLY A 74 0.81 10.49 -16.20
CA GLY A 74 0.58 11.92 -16.44
C GLY A 74 1.87 12.74 -16.32
N LEU A 75 2.71 12.44 -15.31
CA LEU A 75 4.01 13.12 -15.16
C LEU A 75 4.97 12.83 -16.31
N LEU A 76 4.99 11.60 -16.85
CA LEU A 76 5.86 11.22 -17.96
C LEU A 76 5.57 12.00 -19.24
N ARG A 77 4.38 12.56 -19.41
CA ARG A 77 4.05 13.44 -20.55
C ARG A 77 4.89 14.72 -20.56
N THR A 78 5.36 15.19 -19.42
CA THR A 78 6.27 16.34 -19.34
C THR A 78 7.64 16.03 -19.96
N ALA A 79 8.00 14.74 -20.03
CA ALA A 79 9.20 14.24 -20.71
C ALA A 79 8.92 13.74 -22.13
N GLY A 80 7.72 13.99 -22.69
CA GLY A 80 7.31 13.56 -24.03
C GLY A 80 6.99 12.06 -24.13
N LEU A 81 6.81 11.35 -23.00
CA LEU A 81 6.51 9.92 -22.97
C LEU A 81 5.03 9.67 -22.71
N VAL A 82 4.42 8.77 -23.49
CA VAL A 82 3.05 8.32 -23.29
C VAL A 82 3.10 6.89 -22.69
N ARG A 83 2.87 6.81 -21.40
CA ARG A 83 2.88 5.54 -20.65
C ARG A 83 1.71 5.53 -19.67
N LYS A 84 1.20 4.34 -19.37
CA LYS A 84 0.15 4.15 -18.36
C LYS A 84 0.80 3.59 -17.11
N THR A 85 0.79 4.35 -16.03
CA THR A 85 1.31 3.89 -14.75
C THR A 85 0.73 4.71 -13.61
N VAL A 86 0.22 4.01 -12.59
CA VAL A 86 -0.37 4.58 -11.38
C VAL A 86 0.23 3.89 -10.16
N GLN A 87 0.70 4.66 -9.19
CA GLN A 87 1.09 4.14 -7.88
C GLN A 87 -0.06 4.32 -6.90
N TYR A 88 -0.44 3.25 -6.23
CA TYR A 88 -1.41 3.24 -5.15
C TYR A 88 -0.72 3.11 -3.79
N GLU A 89 -1.26 3.79 -2.79
CA GLU A 89 -1.01 3.52 -1.38
C GLU A 89 -2.24 2.80 -0.81
N ILE A 90 -2.05 1.52 -0.44
CA ILE A 90 -3.13 0.63 0.00
C ILE A 90 -2.84 0.13 1.41
N GLY A 91 -3.85 0.12 2.27
CA GLY A 91 -3.69 -0.40 3.62
C GLY A 91 -4.95 -0.29 4.46
N ASN A 92 -4.76 -0.49 5.76
CA ASN A 92 -5.79 -0.31 6.78
C ASN A 92 -5.16 0.39 7.99
N PRO A 93 -5.71 1.52 8.47
CA PRO A 93 -5.12 2.25 9.60
C PRO A 93 -5.10 1.45 10.90
N LEU A 94 -6.11 0.60 11.16
CA LEU A 94 -6.13 -0.27 12.34
C LEU A 94 -4.99 -1.29 12.28
N THR A 95 -4.81 -1.96 11.14
CA THR A 95 -3.72 -2.91 10.92
C THR A 95 -2.35 -2.22 11.07
N ALA A 96 -2.20 -1.01 10.55
CA ALA A 96 -0.98 -0.21 10.75
C ALA A 96 -0.73 0.06 12.23
N THR A 97 -1.77 0.37 13.01
CA THR A 97 -1.68 0.61 14.45
C THR A 97 -1.26 -0.64 15.22
N GLU A 98 -1.71 -1.83 14.82
CA GLU A 98 -1.29 -3.11 15.42
C GLU A 98 0.22 -3.34 15.31
N MET A 99 0.85 -2.86 14.26
CA MET A 99 2.30 -2.94 14.09
C MET A 99 3.04 -1.79 14.77
N THR A 100 2.59 -0.54 14.53
CA THR A 100 3.29 0.66 15.01
C THR A 100 3.28 0.78 16.52
N ARG A 101 2.25 0.27 17.21
CA ARG A 101 2.22 0.23 18.69
C ARG A 101 3.37 -0.58 19.30
N HIS A 102 3.95 -1.53 18.54
CA HIS A 102 5.07 -2.36 18.98
C HIS A 102 6.41 -1.87 18.44
N GLN A 103 6.41 -1.41 17.18
CA GLN A 103 7.60 -0.94 16.47
C GLN A 103 7.25 0.31 15.65
N LEU A 104 7.43 1.50 16.21
CA LEU A 104 7.12 2.77 15.55
C LEU A 104 7.70 2.89 14.13
N PRO A 105 8.95 2.42 13.83
CA PRO A 105 9.50 2.55 12.49
C PRO A 105 8.75 1.75 11.40
N THR A 106 7.84 0.84 11.74
CA THR A 106 6.98 0.16 10.75
C THR A 106 6.13 1.14 9.95
N ALA A 107 5.82 2.32 10.53
CA ALA A 107 5.11 3.39 9.85
C ALA A 107 5.81 3.88 8.56
N LEU A 108 7.12 3.63 8.40
CA LEU A 108 7.85 3.94 7.17
C LEU A 108 7.30 3.17 5.95
N TYR A 109 6.73 1.98 6.18
CA TYR A 109 6.25 1.06 5.15
C TYR A 109 4.72 0.95 5.08
N ALA A 110 4.00 1.76 5.84
CA ALA A 110 2.55 1.81 5.85
C ALA A 110 2.05 3.22 5.46
N PRO A 111 1.14 3.34 4.49
CA PRO A 111 0.49 2.31 3.68
C PRO A 111 1.44 1.56 2.71
N LEU A 112 1.01 0.36 2.25
CA LEU A 112 1.74 -0.42 1.26
C LEU A 112 1.70 0.26 -0.10
N ARG A 113 2.82 0.26 -0.82
CA ARG A 113 2.90 0.80 -2.18
C ARG A 113 2.68 -0.30 -3.20
N VAL A 114 1.78 -0.06 -4.14
CA VAL A 114 1.48 -0.95 -5.26
C VAL A 114 1.56 -0.14 -6.54
N LEU A 115 2.38 -0.58 -7.48
CA LEU A 115 2.45 0.01 -8.82
C LEU A 115 1.57 -0.80 -9.76
N LEU A 116 0.73 -0.12 -10.55
CA LEU A 116 0.06 -0.68 -11.72
C LEU A 116 0.58 0.02 -12.97
N TYR A 117 1.05 -0.73 -13.95
CA TYR A 117 1.53 -0.14 -15.21
C TYR A 117 1.23 -1.06 -16.41
N GLU A 118 1.29 -0.50 -17.62
CA GLU A 118 1.25 -1.25 -18.88
C GLU A 118 2.68 -1.48 -19.37
N ASN A 119 3.06 -2.75 -19.54
CA ASN A 119 4.37 -3.13 -20.04
C ASN A 119 4.50 -2.94 -21.58
N GLU A 120 5.67 -3.20 -22.15
CA GLU A 120 5.93 -3.02 -23.57
C GLU A 120 5.11 -3.97 -24.47
N ALA A 121 4.62 -5.08 -23.91
CA ALA A 121 3.72 -6.00 -24.60
C ALA A 121 2.24 -5.60 -24.52
N GLY A 122 1.94 -4.43 -23.90
CA GLY A 122 0.57 -3.93 -23.71
C GLY A 122 -0.21 -4.63 -22.62
N ARG A 123 0.46 -5.36 -21.71
CA ARG A 123 -0.18 -6.03 -20.59
C ARG A 123 -0.11 -5.21 -19.34
N ALA A 124 -1.17 -5.23 -18.55
CA ALA A 124 -1.16 -4.65 -17.23
C ALA A 124 -0.38 -5.51 -16.25
N VAL A 125 0.43 -4.86 -15.41
CA VAL A 125 1.26 -5.53 -14.39
C VAL A 125 1.12 -4.79 -13.08
N PHE A 126 0.89 -5.54 -11.99
CA PHE A 126 1.09 -5.04 -10.64
C PHE A 126 2.50 -5.39 -10.17
N GLU A 127 3.16 -4.43 -9.52
CA GLU A 127 4.39 -4.68 -8.77
C GLU A 127 4.28 -4.12 -7.35
N TYR A 128 4.78 -4.86 -6.39
CA TYR A 128 4.83 -4.47 -4.99
C TYR A 128 5.89 -5.25 -4.22
N ASP A 129 6.29 -4.73 -3.09
CA ASP A 129 7.16 -5.45 -2.16
C ASP A 129 6.30 -6.21 -1.15
N ARG A 130 6.60 -7.50 -0.95
CA ARG A 130 5.84 -8.39 -0.06
C ARG A 130 5.85 -7.86 1.37
N PRO A 131 4.68 -7.59 1.97
CA PRO A 131 4.57 -6.98 3.29
C PRO A 131 5.40 -7.68 4.37
N SER A 132 5.33 -9.01 4.48
CA SER A 132 6.07 -9.74 5.51
C SER A 132 7.59 -9.59 5.38
N SER A 133 8.12 -9.40 4.16
CA SER A 133 9.55 -9.15 3.95
C SER A 133 9.98 -7.75 4.41
N LEU A 134 9.10 -6.77 4.30
CA LEU A 134 9.33 -5.42 4.83
C LEU A 134 9.23 -5.38 6.35
N PHE A 135 8.15 -5.95 6.91
CA PHE A 135 7.87 -5.89 8.34
C PHE A 135 8.70 -6.88 9.17
N GLY A 136 9.12 -8.01 8.59
CA GLY A 136 9.97 -9.00 9.24
C GLY A 136 11.36 -8.48 9.62
N GLN A 137 11.83 -7.39 9.00
CA GLN A 137 13.12 -6.77 9.31
C GLN A 137 13.24 -6.25 10.75
N PHE A 138 12.13 -6.03 11.42
CA PHE A 138 12.11 -5.49 12.79
C PHE A 138 12.35 -6.55 13.86
N GLY A 139 12.30 -7.86 13.51
CA GLY A 139 12.57 -8.96 14.44
C GLY A 139 11.53 -9.11 15.56
N ASP A 140 10.34 -8.55 15.37
CA ASP A 140 9.19 -8.65 16.28
C ASP A 140 8.12 -9.55 15.64
N GLU A 141 7.87 -10.72 16.24
CA GLU A 141 6.95 -11.71 15.67
C GLU A 141 5.50 -11.18 15.59
N ARG A 142 5.09 -10.30 16.49
CA ARG A 142 3.77 -9.65 16.45
C ARG A 142 3.61 -8.81 15.19
N VAL A 143 4.66 -8.10 14.80
CA VAL A 143 4.71 -7.28 13.57
C VAL A 143 4.79 -8.17 12.33
N THR A 144 5.63 -9.22 12.40
CA THR A 144 5.79 -10.16 11.28
C THR A 144 4.51 -10.93 10.98
N ALA A 145 3.76 -11.33 12.01
CA ALA A 145 2.48 -12.02 11.85
C ALA A 145 1.46 -11.14 11.10
N VAL A 146 1.34 -9.86 11.46
CA VAL A 146 0.50 -8.90 10.74
C VAL A 146 0.96 -8.74 9.28
N GLY A 147 2.29 -8.71 9.05
CA GLY A 147 2.85 -8.69 7.69
C GLY A 147 2.41 -9.88 6.84
N ARG A 148 2.38 -11.09 7.41
CA ARG A 148 1.89 -12.30 6.69
C ARG A 148 0.39 -12.26 6.39
N GLU A 149 -0.42 -11.70 7.28
CA GLU A 149 -1.85 -11.47 6.99
C GLU A 149 -2.03 -10.47 5.85
N LEU A 150 -1.23 -9.41 5.82
CA LEU A 150 -1.22 -8.45 4.73
C LEU A 150 -0.76 -9.06 3.41
N ASP A 151 0.21 -9.99 3.41
CA ASP A 151 0.61 -10.74 2.21
C ASP A 151 -0.61 -11.39 1.55
N ALA A 152 -1.39 -12.16 2.33
CA ALA A 152 -2.54 -12.87 1.82
C ALA A 152 -3.65 -11.93 1.33
N LYS A 153 -3.95 -10.88 2.09
CA LYS A 153 -5.01 -9.91 1.74
C LYS A 153 -4.67 -9.12 0.49
N LEU A 154 -3.44 -8.59 0.42
CA LEU A 154 -3.00 -7.80 -0.73
C LEU A 154 -2.92 -8.65 -2.00
N GLU A 155 -2.26 -9.80 -1.94
CA GLU A 155 -2.15 -10.70 -3.10
C GLU A 155 -3.53 -11.14 -3.61
N SER A 156 -4.44 -11.53 -2.71
CA SER A 156 -5.79 -11.94 -3.08
C SER A 156 -6.54 -10.86 -3.86
N VAL A 157 -6.49 -9.60 -3.42
CA VAL A 157 -7.20 -8.51 -4.08
C VAL A 157 -6.55 -8.14 -5.42
N LEU A 158 -5.22 -8.16 -5.51
CA LEU A 158 -4.50 -7.85 -6.74
C LEU A 158 -4.70 -8.95 -7.81
N VAL A 159 -4.61 -10.22 -7.43
CA VAL A 159 -4.89 -11.36 -8.32
C VAL A 159 -6.33 -11.29 -8.84
N LYS A 160 -7.30 -11.01 -7.97
CA LYS A 160 -8.71 -10.86 -8.37
C LYS A 160 -8.92 -9.68 -9.33
N ALA A 161 -8.21 -8.58 -9.16
CA ALA A 161 -8.28 -7.46 -10.08
C ALA A 161 -7.63 -7.77 -11.44
N ALA A 162 -6.53 -8.55 -11.44
CA ALA A 162 -5.75 -8.90 -12.62
C ALA A 162 -6.43 -9.94 -13.52
N GLY A 163 -7.18 -10.87 -12.99
CA GLY A 163 -7.87 -11.96 -13.69
C GLY A 163 -9.34 -11.93 -13.51
#